data_c6532116d49f05cfd0e26139bd94150e
#
_entry.id   c6532116d49f05cfd0e26139bd94150e
#
_cell.length_a   1.000
_cell.length_b   1.000
_cell.length_c   1.000
_cell.angle_alpha   90.00
_cell.angle_beta   90.00
_cell.angle_gamma   90.00
#
_symmetry.space_group_name_H-M   'P 1'
#
loop_
_entity.id
_entity.type
_entity.pdbx_description
1 polymer ?
#
loop_
_entity_poly.entity_id
_entity_poly.type
_entity_poly.pdbx_seq_one_letter_code
_entity_poly.pdbx_strand_id
1 'polypeptide(L)'
;MRGRKAGRELVRTIENAKRDGVRVSLRNAGSQSAGQIGVATNNALLEVVVRLVPEPEYVKVPLHYELLLNSGLSREAQYATLVHELAHLYCGHLGTPNEQWWPDRRGLRRAIREFEAESVCYVVCGRAGIDNPSDKYLAGYIGQNSCVPEISLECVMAAAGLIEKMGRERLKLRKDAAQKKLTQR
;
A
#
# COMPACT_ATOMS: atom_id res chain seq x y z
N MET A 1 -8.17 -4.20 22.99
CA MET A 1 -9.02 -3.60 21.93
C MET A 1 -8.24 -3.12 20.69
N ARG A 2 -7.00 -2.59 20.83
CA ARG A 2 -6.18 -2.07 19.73
C ARG A 2 -5.84 -3.13 18.65
N GLY A 3 -5.32 -4.29 19.02
CA GLY A 3 -4.92 -5.34 18.05
C GLY A 3 -6.06 -5.93 17.20
N ARG A 4 -7.30 -5.92 17.71
CA ARG A 4 -8.48 -6.37 16.94
C ARG A 4 -8.85 -5.38 15.84
N LYS A 5 -8.62 -4.09 16.04
CA LYS A 5 -8.83 -3.03 15.04
C LYS A 5 -7.78 -3.14 13.94
N ALA A 6 -6.50 -3.21 14.28
CA ALA A 6 -5.40 -3.37 13.32
C ALA A 6 -5.58 -4.60 12.42
N GLY A 7 -6.02 -5.74 12.98
CA GLY A 7 -6.28 -6.95 12.20
C GLY A 7 -7.39 -6.79 11.16
N ARG A 8 -8.45 -6.04 11.45
CA ARG A 8 -9.54 -5.77 10.50
C ARG A 8 -9.09 -4.81 9.40
N GLU A 9 -8.39 -3.75 9.76
CA GLU A 9 -7.85 -2.78 8.80
C GLU A 9 -6.82 -3.44 7.88
N LEU A 10 -5.93 -4.29 8.42
CA LEU A 10 -4.97 -5.07 7.63
C LEU A 10 -5.67 -5.89 6.53
N VAL A 11 -6.64 -6.74 6.92
CA VAL A 11 -7.36 -7.60 5.97
C VAL A 11 -8.07 -6.76 4.90
N ARG A 12 -8.75 -5.68 5.30
CA ARG A 12 -9.49 -4.84 4.36
C ARG A 12 -8.56 -4.07 3.42
N THR A 13 -7.43 -3.60 3.90
CA THR A 13 -6.42 -2.92 3.07
C THR A 13 -5.82 -3.89 2.06
N ILE A 14 -5.52 -5.14 2.44
CA ILE A 14 -5.06 -6.19 1.52
C ILE A 14 -6.10 -6.46 0.42
N GLU A 15 -7.37 -6.60 0.78
CA GLU A 15 -8.44 -6.83 -0.21
C GLU A 15 -8.62 -5.65 -1.16
N ASN A 16 -8.49 -4.43 -0.66
CA ASN A 16 -8.56 -3.24 -1.51
C ASN A 16 -7.33 -3.08 -2.40
N ALA A 17 -6.14 -3.48 -1.95
CA ALA A 17 -4.92 -3.44 -2.74
C ALA A 17 -5.01 -4.28 -4.02
N LYS A 18 -5.71 -5.43 -3.98
CA LYS A 18 -5.99 -6.26 -5.17
C LYS A 18 -6.69 -5.49 -6.28
N ARG A 19 -7.51 -4.48 -5.94
CA ARG A 19 -8.25 -3.65 -6.90
C ARG A 19 -7.35 -2.74 -7.72
N ASP A 20 -6.19 -2.44 -7.18
CA ASP A 20 -5.13 -1.65 -7.83
C ASP A 20 -4.03 -2.55 -8.42
N GLY A 21 -4.30 -3.87 -8.55
CA GLY A 21 -3.37 -4.83 -9.14
C GLY A 21 -2.22 -5.23 -8.20
N VAL A 22 -2.39 -5.10 -6.89
CA VAL A 22 -1.36 -5.50 -5.91
C VAL A 22 -1.69 -6.88 -5.32
N ARG A 23 -0.79 -7.84 -5.50
CA ARG A 23 -0.82 -9.12 -4.79
C ARG A 23 -0.06 -8.97 -3.48
N VAL A 24 -0.73 -9.21 -2.36
CA VAL A 24 -0.08 -9.27 -1.05
C VAL A 24 0.08 -10.73 -0.64
N SER A 25 1.32 -11.12 -0.35
CA SER A 25 1.69 -12.47 0.09
C SER A 25 2.33 -12.41 1.48
N LEU A 26 2.01 -13.41 2.31
CA LEU A 26 2.60 -13.56 3.63
C LEU A 26 3.69 -14.63 3.58
N ARG A 27 4.89 -14.30 4.03
CA ARG A 27 6.02 -15.23 4.10
C ARG A 27 6.78 -15.03 5.39
N ASN A 28 7.23 -16.09 6.00
CA ASN A 28 8.15 -16.00 7.13
C ASN A 28 9.53 -15.58 6.59
N ALA A 29 9.97 -14.36 6.92
CA ALA A 29 11.26 -13.78 6.54
C ALA A 29 12.23 -13.66 7.72
N GLY A 30 11.93 -14.28 8.86
CA GLY A 30 12.72 -14.15 10.08
C GLY A 30 12.82 -12.69 10.53
N SER A 31 14.02 -12.28 10.98
CA SER A 31 14.30 -10.90 11.40
C SER A 31 14.87 -10.01 10.27
N GLN A 32 15.06 -10.55 9.07
CA GLN A 32 15.81 -9.84 8.01
C GLN A 32 14.99 -8.80 7.25
N SER A 33 13.65 -8.97 7.16
CA SER A 33 12.79 -8.05 6.43
C SER A 33 11.39 -8.02 7.04
N ALA A 34 10.84 -6.82 7.18
CA ALA A 34 9.44 -6.62 7.58
C ALA A 34 8.49 -6.80 6.39
N GLY A 35 8.86 -6.28 5.23
CA GLY A 35 8.12 -6.37 3.98
C GLY A 35 8.91 -5.80 2.81
N GLN A 36 8.33 -5.93 1.63
CA GLN A 36 8.88 -5.39 0.39
C GLN A 36 7.79 -5.30 -0.67
N ILE A 37 7.78 -4.24 -1.46
CA ILE A 37 6.95 -4.12 -2.66
C ILE A 37 7.80 -3.95 -3.90
N GLY A 38 7.34 -4.51 -5.02
CA GLY A 38 8.00 -4.37 -6.32
C GLY A 38 7.04 -4.51 -7.48
N VAL A 39 7.48 -4.13 -8.66
CA VAL A 39 6.74 -4.32 -9.91
C VAL A 39 6.68 -5.82 -10.22
N ALA A 40 5.49 -6.31 -10.57
CA ALA A 40 5.31 -7.70 -10.95
C ALA A 40 6.04 -8.02 -12.27
N THR A 41 6.65 -9.19 -12.34
CA THR A 41 7.41 -9.64 -13.51
C THR A 41 6.61 -10.56 -14.42
N ASN A 42 5.36 -10.88 -14.08
CA ASN A 42 4.48 -11.76 -14.83
C ASN A 42 3.12 -11.09 -15.12
N ASN A 43 2.43 -11.57 -16.15
CA ASN A 43 1.13 -11.05 -16.60
C ASN A 43 -0.05 -11.79 -15.95
N ALA A 44 0.05 -12.13 -14.66
CA ALA A 44 -1.03 -12.79 -13.94
C ALA A 44 -2.26 -11.88 -13.75
N LEU A 45 -3.38 -12.49 -13.45
CA LEU A 45 -4.62 -11.80 -13.14
C LEU A 45 -4.98 -12.07 -11.68
N LEU A 46 -5.52 -11.07 -11.01
CA LEU A 46 -6.05 -11.15 -9.65
C LEU A 46 -7.57 -11.23 -9.72
N GLU A 47 -8.16 -12.13 -8.96
CA GLU A 47 -9.61 -12.16 -8.77
C GLU A 47 -10.00 -11.21 -7.64
N VAL A 48 -10.88 -10.26 -7.98
CA VAL A 48 -11.40 -9.26 -7.06
C VAL A 48 -12.91 -9.44 -6.93
N VAL A 49 -13.39 -9.61 -5.71
CA VAL A 49 -14.83 -9.66 -5.42
C VAL A 49 -15.40 -8.25 -5.55
N VAL A 50 -16.33 -8.03 -6.46
CA VAL A 50 -17.00 -6.74 -6.66
C VAL A 50 -18.38 -6.68 -6.01
N ARG A 51 -19.04 -7.80 -5.86
CA ARG A 51 -20.34 -7.96 -5.20
C ARG A 51 -20.35 -9.27 -4.41
N LEU A 52 -21.05 -9.30 -3.29
CA LEU A 52 -21.20 -10.51 -2.45
C LEU A 52 -22.62 -11.09 -2.49
N VAL A 53 -23.64 -10.24 -2.68
CA VAL A 53 -25.05 -10.60 -2.54
C VAL A 53 -25.80 -10.14 -3.80
N PRO A 54 -26.73 -10.92 -4.39
CA PRO A 54 -27.20 -12.26 -3.93
C PRO A 54 -26.16 -13.37 -4.14
N GLU A 55 -25.30 -13.27 -5.14
CA GLU A 55 -24.20 -14.18 -5.42
C GLU A 55 -22.88 -13.43 -5.56
N PRO A 56 -21.74 -14.05 -5.19
CA PRO A 56 -20.43 -13.43 -5.36
C PRO A 56 -20.13 -13.19 -6.85
N GLU A 57 -19.80 -11.96 -7.16
CA GLU A 57 -19.34 -11.55 -8.50
C GLU A 57 -17.85 -11.20 -8.44
N TYR A 58 -17.08 -11.79 -9.36
CA TYR A 58 -15.63 -11.61 -9.45
C TYR A 58 -15.27 -10.91 -10.74
N VAL A 59 -14.25 -10.05 -10.66
CA VAL A 59 -13.64 -9.41 -11.82
C VAL A 59 -12.14 -9.69 -11.80
N LYS A 60 -11.58 -9.94 -12.96
CA LYS A 60 -10.14 -10.13 -13.13
C LYS A 60 -9.46 -8.77 -13.35
N VAL A 61 -8.44 -8.49 -12.53
CA VAL A 61 -7.63 -7.26 -12.58
C VAL A 61 -6.19 -7.67 -12.90
N PRO A 62 -5.49 -6.98 -13.81
CA PRO A 62 -4.08 -7.25 -14.09
C PRO A 62 -3.23 -7.11 -12.84
N LEU A 63 -2.30 -8.03 -12.64
CA LEU A 63 -1.27 -7.92 -11.62
C LEU A 63 -0.24 -6.89 -12.06
N HIS A 64 -0.03 -5.86 -11.24
CA HIS A 64 0.97 -4.82 -11.50
C HIS A 64 2.10 -4.84 -10.47
N TYR A 65 1.80 -5.21 -9.22
CA TYR A 65 2.76 -5.17 -8.12
C TYR A 65 2.63 -6.38 -7.22
N GLU A 66 3.75 -6.81 -6.66
CA GLU A 66 3.82 -7.86 -5.65
C GLU A 66 4.36 -7.28 -4.34
N LEU A 67 3.60 -7.47 -3.26
CA LEU A 67 3.94 -7.03 -1.92
C LEU A 67 4.09 -8.25 -1.02
N LEU A 68 5.26 -8.37 -0.42
CA LEU A 68 5.57 -9.41 0.54
C LEU A 68 5.51 -8.84 1.96
N LEU A 69 4.79 -9.51 2.85
CA LEU A 69 4.75 -9.19 4.28
C LEU A 69 5.32 -10.34 5.09
N ASN A 70 6.08 -10.00 6.13
CA ASN A 70 6.58 -10.98 7.07
C ASN A 70 5.46 -11.49 7.98
N SER A 71 5.14 -12.78 7.85
CA SER A 71 4.11 -13.44 8.66
C SER A 71 4.48 -13.60 10.14
N GLY A 72 5.77 -13.47 10.49
CA GLY A 72 6.26 -13.55 11.88
C GLY A 72 6.00 -12.28 12.71
N LEU A 73 5.54 -11.18 12.09
CA LEU A 73 5.26 -9.93 12.77
C LEU A 73 3.88 -9.95 13.47
N SER A 74 3.70 -9.11 14.50
CA SER A 74 2.38 -8.83 15.07
C SER A 74 1.45 -8.19 14.03
N ARG A 75 0.14 -8.22 14.26
CA ARG A 75 -0.84 -7.63 13.33
C ARG A 75 -0.66 -6.13 13.16
N GLU A 76 -0.25 -5.44 14.21
CA GLU A 76 0.07 -4.01 14.18
C GLU A 76 1.30 -3.75 13.32
N ALA A 77 2.37 -4.52 13.51
CA ALA A 77 3.59 -4.39 12.72
C ALA A 77 3.37 -4.78 11.25
N GLN A 78 2.58 -5.83 10.97
CA GLN A 78 2.17 -6.17 9.60
C GLN A 78 1.38 -5.03 8.94
N TYR A 79 0.47 -4.38 9.68
CA TYR A 79 -0.28 -3.25 9.15
C TYR A 79 0.63 -2.04 8.88
N ALA A 80 1.50 -1.68 9.82
CA ALA A 80 2.47 -0.58 9.62
C ALA A 80 3.37 -0.85 8.41
N THR A 81 3.88 -2.07 8.26
CA THR A 81 4.67 -2.48 7.08
C THR A 81 3.85 -2.38 5.80
N LEU A 82 2.60 -2.88 5.79
CA LEU A 82 1.72 -2.78 4.62
C LEU A 82 1.50 -1.32 4.22
N VAL A 83 1.26 -0.43 5.19
CA VAL A 83 1.09 1.01 4.95
C VAL A 83 2.35 1.61 4.34
N HIS A 84 3.53 1.31 4.87
CA HIS A 84 4.81 1.79 4.37
C HIS A 84 5.04 1.36 2.91
N GLU A 85 4.83 0.08 2.60
CA GLU A 85 5.02 -0.45 1.26
C GLU A 85 3.98 0.12 0.26
N LEU A 86 2.72 0.26 0.66
CA LEU A 86 1.69 0.91 -0.15
C LEU A 86 1.96 2.41 -0.32
N ALA A 87 2.63 3.06 0.62
CA ALA A 87 3.05 4.45 0.47
C ALA A 87 4.06 4.60 -0.68
N HIS A 88 5.03 3.68 -0.82
CA HIS A 88 5.91 3.68 -1.99
C HIS A 88 5.11 3.59 -3.30
N LEU A 89 4.06 2.79 -3.33
CA LEU A 89 3.21 2.66 -4.52
C LEU A 89 2.46 3.96 -4.80
N TYR A 90 1.67 4.45 -3.85
CA TYR A 90 0.75 5.57 -4.07
C TYR A 90 1.43 6.94 -4.11
N CYS A 91 2.64 7.08 -3.57
CA CYS A 91 3.51 8.23 -3.83
C CYS A 91 4.22 8.15 -5.20
N GLY A 92 4.01 7.07 -5.98
CA GLY A 92 4.52 6.92 -7.34
C GLY A 92 5.96 6.46 -7.44
N HIS A 93 6.56 5.97 -6.37
CA HIS A 93 7.98 5.55 -6.35
C HIS A 93 8.26 4.31 -7.21
N LEU A 94 7.23 3.55 -7.56
CA LEU A 94 7.29 2.35 -8.41
C LEU A 94 6.71 2.58 -9.81
N GLY A 95 6.33 3.82 -10.11
CA GLY A 95 5.57 4.15 -11.30
C GLY A 95 4.08 3.92 -11.14
N THR A 96 3.33 4.07 -12.22
CA THR A 96 1.88 3.93 -12.25
C THR A 96 1.42 3.23 -13.51
N PRO A 97 0.38 2.38 -13.46
CA PRO A 97 -0.26 1.87 -14.67
C PRO A 97 -1.16 2.93 -15.33
N ASN A 98 -1.54 3.99 -14.59
CA ASN A 98 -2.34 5.10 -15.10
C ASN A 98 -2.08 6.36 -14.24
N GLU A 99 -1.59 7.43 -14.85
CA GLU A 99 -1.24 8.68 -14.17
C GLU A 99 -2.45 9.40 -13.53
N GLN A 100 -3.69 9.04 -13.92
CA GLN A 100 -4.90 9.50 -13.24
C GLN A 100 -5.11 8.84 -11.86
N TRP A 101 -4.40 7.75 -11.57
CA TRP A 101 -4.52 7.02 -10.29
C TRP A 101 -3.55 7.56 -9.24
N TRP A 102 -2.29 7.66 -9.64
CA TRP A 102 -1.19 8.29 -8.89
C TRP A 102 -0.05 8.64 -9.84
N PRO A 103 0.84 9.59 -9.49
CA PRO A 103 1.89 10.04 -10.38
C PRO A 103 2.98 8.98 -10.58
N ASP A 104 3.73 9.10 -11.68
CA ASP A 104 5.00 8.38 -11.87
C ASP A 104 6.16 9.23 -11.34
N ARG A 105 6.78 8.80 -10.25
CA ARG A 105 7.87 9.51 -9.59
C ARG A 105 9.09 8.60 -9.33
N ARG A 106 9.34 7.65 -10.21
CA ARG A 106 10.43 6.67 -10.11
C ARG A 106 11.82 7.31 -10.03
N GLY A 107 12.01 8.50 -10.57
CA GLY A 107 13.30 9.21 -10.60
C GLY A 107 13.75 9.84 -9.29
N LEU A 108 12.94 9.77 -8.22
CA LEU A 108 13.30 10.36 -6.94
C LEU A 108 14.44 9.63 -6.26
N ARG A 109 15.31 10.40 -5.57
CA ARG A 109 16.37 9.84 -4.72
C ARG A 109 15.77 8.99 -3.60
N ARG A 110 16.46 7.92 -3.21
CA ARG A 110 16.02 6.99 -2.17
C ARG A 110 15.63 7.71 -0.88
N ALA A 111 16.43 8.66 -0.41
CA ALA A 111 16.16 9.40 0.82
C ALA A 111 14.79 10.12 0.80
N ILE A 112 14.39 10.69 -0.34
CA ILE A 112 13.08 11.34 -0.50
C ILE A 112 11.97 10.29 -0.45
N ARG A 113 12.12 9.19 -1.19
CA ARG A 113 11.14 8.10 -1.23
C ARG A 113 10.88 7.48 0.14
N GLU A 114 11.96 7.20 0.89
CA GLU A 114 11.84 6.65 2.25
C GLU A 114 11.19 7.66 3.20
N PHE A 115 11.57 8.94 3.12
CA PHE A 115 10.98 9.96 3.99
C PHE A 115 9.49 10.15 3.71
N GLU A 116 9.06 10.12 2.44
CA GLU A 116 7.64 10.18 2.07
C GLU A 116 6.89 8.95 2.58
N ALA A 117 7.43 7.74 2.39
CA ALA A 117 6.79 6.50 2.85
C ALA A 117 6.65 6.45 4.38
N GLU A 118 7.69 6.85 5.11
CA GLU A 118 7.63 6.95 6.57
C GLU A 118 6.66 8.04 7.03
N SER A 119 6.57 9.16 6.32
CA SER A 119 5.60 10.22 6.64
C SER A 119 4.15 9.72 6.49
N VAL A 120 3.84 8.98 5.41
CA VAL A 120 2.53 8.34 5.23
C VAL A 120 2.26 7.35 6.36
N CYS A 121 3.24 6.48 6.66
CA CYS A 121 3.12 5.47 7.72
C CYS A 121 2.86 6.13 9.09
N TYR A 122 3.61 7.18 9.42
CA TYR A 122 3.42 7.96 10.64
C TYR A 122 1.99 8.52 10.76
N VAL A 123 1.49 9.15 9.71
CA VAL A 123 0.14 9.75 9.69
C VAL A 123 -0.94 8.68 9.84
N VAL A 124 -0.90 7.63 9.02
CA VAL A 124 -1.94 6.58 8.99
C VAL A 124 -1.94 5.78 10.30
N CYS A 125 -0.79 5.32 10.76
CA CYS A 125 -0.67 4.53 11.98
C CYS A 125 -1.01 5.38 13.21
N GLY A 126 -0.54 6.63 13.28
CA GLY A 126 -0.85 7.54 14.37
C GLY A 126 -2.35 7.78 14.52
N ARG A 127 -3.07 8.04 13.40
CA ARG A 127 -4.54 8.19 13.41
C ARG A 127 -5.28 6.88 13.73
N ALA A 128 -4.69 5.74 13.42
CA ALA A 128 -5.24 4.43 13.79
C ALA A 128 -4.95 4.05 15.25
N GLY A 129 -4.08 4.79 15.96
CA GLY A 129 -3.62 4.51 17.31
C GLY A 129 -2.68 3.29 17.35
N ILE A 130 -1.91 3.07 16.31
CA ILE A 130 -0.93 1.99 16.15
C ILE A 130 0.46 2.58 16.35
N ASP A 131 1.19 2.05 17.31
CA ASP A 131 2.58 2.42 17.53
C ASP A 131 3.46 1.85 16.40
N ASN A 132 4.31 2.67 15.86
CA ASN A 132 5.26 2.28 14.82
C ASN A 132 6.56 3.11 14.96
N PRO A 133 7.67 2.66 14.39
CA PRO A 133 8.97 3.32 14.54
C PRO A 133 9.18 4.53 13.61
N SER A 134 8.17 4.93 12.81
CA SER A 134 8.33 6.00 11.81
C SER A 134 8.67 7.35 12.44
N ASP A 135 8.18 7.63 13.65
CA ASP A 135 8.54 8.84 14.42
C ASP A 135 10.03 8.92 14.69
N LYS A 136 10.63 7.79 15.12
CA LYS A 136 12.08 7.69 15.38
C LYS A 136 12.90 7.82 14.11
N TYR A 137 12.43 7.20 13.02
CA TYR A 137 13.09 7.31 11.72
C TYR A 137 13.12 8.76 11.23
N LEU A 138 11.96 9.43 11.23
CA LEU A 138 11.83 10.82 10.76
C LEU A 138 12.66 11.77 11.64
N ALA A 139 12.59 11.62 12.96
CA ALA A 139 13.40 12.42 13.90
C ALA A 139 14.90 12.16 13.72
N GLY A 140 15.31 10.90 13.57
CA GLY A 140 16.70 10.51 13.32
C GLY A 140 17.23 11.07 12.00
N TYR A 141 16.42 11.05 10.94
CA TYR A 141 16.80 11.64 9.66
C TYR A 141 17.07 13.14 9.76
N ILE A 142 16.18 13.89 10.41
CA ILE A 142 16.33 15.34 10.61
C ILE A 142 17.57 15.63 11.48
N GLY A 143 17.77 14.85 12.54
CA GLY A 143 18.94 15.00 13.42
C GLY A 143 20.28 14.80 12.70
N GLN A 144 20.33 13.88 11.73
CA GLN A 144 21.55 13.59 10.96
C GLN A 144 21.78 14.58 9.80
N ASN A 145 20.71 15.05 9.17
CA ASN A 145 20.80 15.85 7.94
C ASN A 145 20.50 17.35 8.15
N SER A 146 20.08 17.75 9.36
CA SER A 146 19.74 19.12 9.74
C SER A 146 18.62 19.78 8.91
N CYS A 147 17.98 19.03 8.02
CA CYS A 147 16.87 19.53 7.19
C CYS A 147 15.93 18.39 6.76
N VAL A 148 14.68 18.75 6.50
CA VAL A 148 13.70 17.87 5.85
C VAL A 148 14.02 17.80 4.36
N PRO A 149 14.04 16.60 3.73
CA PRO A 149 14.21 16.52 2.29
C PRO A 149 13.02 17.16 1.56
N GLU A 150 13.23 17.54 0.31
CA GLU A 150 12.20 18.13 -0.54
C GLU A 150 11.16 17.06 -0.94
N ILE A 151 10.16 16.85 -0.08
CA ILE A 151 9.07 15.89 -0.27
C ILE A 151 7.83 16.54 -0.88
N SER A 152 6.97 15.75 -1.51
CA SER A 152 5.64 16.21 -1.92
C SER A 152 4.61 15.94 -0.81
N LEU A 153 4.24 16.98 -0.08
CA LEU A 153 3.17 16.87 0.92
C LEU A 153 1.84 16.47 0.29
N GLU A 154 1.57 16.90 -0.94
CA GLU A 154 0.38 16.50 -1.68
C GLU A 154 0.33 14.99 -1.89
N CYS A 155 1.42 14.39 -2.39
CA CYS A 155 1.50 12.94 -2.58
C CYS A 155 1.38 12.18 -1.24
N VAL A 156 2.06 12.65 -0.20
CA VAL A 156 1.99 12.06 1.14
C VAL A 156 0.55 12.06 1.67
N MET A 157 -0.14 13.19 1.60
CA MET A 157 -1.51 13.31 2.12
C MET A 157 -2.52 12.54 1.26
N ALA A 158 -2.36 12.53 -0.07
CA ALA A 158 -3.20 11.74 -0.96
C ALA A 158 -3.03 10.23 -0.71
N ALA A 159 -1.80 9.75 -0.58
CA ALA A 159 -1.51 8.36 -0.26
C ALA A 159 -2.06 7.97 1.12
N ALA A 160 -1.83 8.80 2.15
CA ALA A 160 -2.35 8.56 3.50
C ALA A 160 -3.89 8.46 3.50
N GLY A 161 -4.58 9.41 2.87
CA GLY A 161 -6.03 9.41 2.77
C GLY A 161 -6.59 8.19 2.05
N LEU A 162 -5.94 7.76 0.95
CA LEU A 162 -6.32 6.55 0.22
C LEU A 162 -6.14 5.28 1.08
N ILE A 163 -4.99 5.12 1.73
CA ILE A 163 -4.71 3.93 2.57
C ILE A 163 -5.66 3.88 3.77
N GLU A 164 -5.93 5.00 4.44
CA GLU A 164 -6.93 5.06 5.50
C GLU A 164 -8.32 4.62 5.02
N LYS A 165 -8.72 5.08 3.82
CA LYS A 165 -9.98 4.69 3.21
C LYS A 165 -10.01 3.19 2.91
N MET A 166 -8.91 2.62 2.40
CA MET A 166 -8.77 1.17 2.18
C MET A 166 -8.99 0.36 3.47
N GLY A 167 -8.52 0.84 4.61
CA GLY A 167 -8.71 0.17 5.91
C GLY A 167 -10.15 0.27 6.44
N ARG A 168 -10.89 1.30 6.08
CA ARG A 168 -12.22 1.60 6.64
C ARG A 168 -13.38 1.05 5.83
N GLU A 169 -13.30 1.11 4.51
CA GLU A 169 -14.40 0.75 3.62
C GLU A 169 -13.94 -0.09 2.42
N ARG A 170 -14.90 -0.73 1.76
CA ARG A 170 -14.65 -1.44 0.52
C ARG A 170 -14.66 -0.45 -0.63
N LEU A 171 -13.53 -0.34 -1.33
CA LEU A 171 -13.40 0.55 -2.47
C LEU A 171 -14.03 -0.06 -3.73
N LYS A 172 -14.51 0.79 -4.63
CA LYS A 172 -14.91 0.39 -5.98
C LYS A 172 -13.66 0.12 -6.82
N LEU A 173 -13.79 -0.71 -7.84
CA LEU A 173 -12.76 -0.82 -8.87
C LEU A 173 -12.53 0.54 -9.53
N ARG A 174 -11.29 0.81 -9.93
CA ARG A 174 -11.01 1.94 -10.80
C ARG A 174 -11.65 1.70 -12.17
N LYS A 175 -12.13 2.76 -12.83
CA LYS A 175 -12.90 2.63 -14.08
C LYS A 175 -12.13 1.90 -15.19
N ASP A 176 -10.80 2.03 -15.22
CA ASP A 176 -9.93 1.46 -16.25
C ASP A 176 -9.16 0.23 -15.78
N ALA A 177 -9.40 -0.25 -14.53
CA ALA A 177 -8.74 -1.42 -13.99
C ALA A 177 -9.28 -2.75 -14.55
N ALA A 178 -10.54 -2.77 -15.00
CA ALA A 178 -11.10 -3.95 -15.64
C ALA A 178 -10.58 -4.03 -17.06
N GLN A 179 -9.88 -5.12 -17.41
CA GLN A 179 -9.69 -5.46 -18.83
C GLN A 179 -11.06 -5.40 -19.50
N LYS A 180 -11.16 -4.64 -20.60
CA LYS A 180 -12.29 -4.75 -21.52
C LYS A 180 -12.57 -6.23 -21.72
N LYS A 181 -13.80 -6.68 -21.42
CA LYS A 181 -14.23 -8.04 -21.73
C LYS A 181 -13.76 -8.31 -23.15
N LEU A 182 -12.84 -9.24 -23.33
CA LEU A 182 -12.58 -9.84 -24.63
C LEU A 182 -13.91 -10.45 -25.04
N THR A 183 -14.61 -9.74 -25.88
CA THR A 183 -15.79 -10.28 -26.56
C THR A 183 -15.26 -11.43 -27.39
N GLN A 184 -15.42 -12.65 -26.91
CA GLN A 184 -15.24 -13.84 -27.73
C GLN A 184 -16.25 -13.68 -28.90
N ARG A 185 -15.70 -13.47 -30.09
CA ARG A 185 -16.40 -13.75 -31.35
C ARG A 185 -16.26 -15.23 -31.68
#